data_0bab53660ea1215b2713e396be6e8f76
#
_entry.id   0bab53660ea1215b2713e396be6e8f76
#
_cell.length_a   1.000
_cell.length_b   1.000
_cell.length_c   1.000
_cell.angle_alpha   90.00
_cell.angle_beta   90.00
_cell.angle_gamma   90.00
#
_symmetry.space_group_name_H-M   'P 1'
#
loop_
_entity.id
_entity.type
_entity.pdbx_description
1 polymer ?
#
loop_
_entity_poly.entity_id
_entity_poly.type
_entity_poly.pdbx_seq_one_letter_code
_entity_poly.pdbx_strand_id
1 'polypeptide(L)'
;DTVGYDALYGRREDIGILLNTTPVGMFPHDGDIPADPADFPHLRGVADAVYHPLRTAFVCRARACGIPAAGGLYMLVAQAAYAAALFLDRPDMPDRTDDVYAAIRERKENIVLIGMPGSGKSTLGRLLAARTGKPFADSDALLAQRVGMTPAAYMTAHGEEAFRQEESAVLRELAAGTGCIIATGGGAVTRNENIQALRRNGRLVYLDRPLSGIQ
;
A
#
# COMPACT_ATOMS: atom_id res chain seq x y z
N ASP A 1 -11.57 -14.68 -27.70
CA ASP A 1 -11.81 -16.04 -27.17
C ASP A 1 -11.88 -15.98 -25.65
N THR A 2 -12.84 -16.66 -25.03
CA THR A 2 -12.91 -16.84 -23.58
C THR A 2 -12.25 -18.16 -23.24
N VAL A 3 -11.31 -18.11 -22.28
CA VAL A 3 -10.56 -19.30 -21.82
C VAL A 3 -10.52 -19.34 -20.29
N GLY A 4 -10.44 -20.53 -19.71
CA GLY A 4 -10.20 -20.69 -18.27
C GLY A 4 -8.75 -20.39 -17.90
N TYR A 5 -8.47 -20.26 -16.61
CA TYR A 5 -7.12 -19.97 -16.08
C TYR A 5 -6.08 -21.03 -16.49
N ASP A 6 -6.44 -22.31 -16.54
CA ASP A 6 -5.51 -23.36 -16.98
C ASP A 6 -5.07 -23.15 -18.43
N ALA A 7 -5.99 -22.74 -19.31
CA ALA A 7 -5.66 -22.42 -20.70
C ALA A 7 -4.87 -21.09 -20.82
N LEU A 8 -5.07 -20.13 -19.91
CA LEU A 8 -4.25 -18.91 -19.80
C LEU A 8 -2.78 -19.29 -19.55
N TYR A 9 -2.53 -20.15 -18.57
CA TYR A 9 -1.16 -20.60 -18.24
C TYR A 9 -0.54 -21.44 -19.36
N GLY A 10 -1.35 -22.18 -20.12
CA GLY A 10 -0.91 -22.88 -21.33
C GLY A 10 -0.42 -21.97 -22.46
N ARG A 11 -0.84 -20.70 -22.46
CA ARG A 11 -0.47 -19.67 -23.45
C ARG A 11 0.45 -18.59 -22.90
N ARG A 12 1.07 -18.78 -21.76
CA ARG A 12 1.88 -17.76 -21.05
C ARG A 12 3.01 -17.16 -21.88
N GLU A 13 3.54 -17.91 -22.86
CA GLU A 13 4.58 -17.43 -23.78
C GLU A 13 4.06 -16.38 -24.78
N ASP A 14 2.77 -16.36 -25.06
CA ASP A 14 2.16 -15.45 -26.04
C ASP A 14 1.66 -14.15 -25.41
N ILE A 15 1.68 -14.04 -24.06
CA ILE A 15 1.04 -12.95 -23.34
C ILE A 15 2.04 -11.83 -23.05
N GLY A 16 1.78 -10.67 -23.66
CA GLY A 16 2.59 -9.47 -23.43
C GLY A 16 1.99 -8.48 -22.42
N ILE A 17 0.69 -8.53 -22.13
CA ILE A 17 0.02 -7.63 -21.18
C ILE A 17 -1.02 -8.42 -20.40
N LEU A 18 -1.09 -8.19 -19.08
CA LEU A 18 -2.16 -8.69 -18.23
C LEU A 18 -3.01 -7.50 -17.71
N LEU A 19 -4.32 -7.63 -17.87
CA LEU A 19 -5.28 -6.65 -17.36
C LEU A 19 -6.26 -7.32 -16.40
N ASN A 20 -6.23 -6.93 -15.12
CA ASN A 20 -7.23 -7.35 -14.15
C ASN A 20 -8.46 -6.41 -14.21
N THR A 21 -9.60 -6.96 -14.60
CA THR A 21 -10.90 -6.28 -14.58
C THR A 21 -11.87 -6.93 -13.58
N THR A 22 -11.36 -7.81 -12.74
CA THR A 22 -12.12 -8.49 -11.68
C THR A 22 -11.93 -7.79 -10.34
N PRO A 23 -12.73 -8.10 -9.30
CA PRO A 23 -12.52 -7.58 -7.96
C PRO A 23 -11.38 -8.27 -7.18
N VAL A 24 -10.65 -9.22 -7.78
CA VAL A 24 -9.52 -9.89 -7.13
C VAL A 24 -8.45 -8.88 -6.74
N GLY A 25 -8.00 -8.93 -5.49
CA GLY A 25 -7.04 -7.97 -4.94
C GLY A 25 -7.66 -6.68 -4.39
N MET A 26 -9.00 -6.56 -4.40
CA MET A 26 -9.72 -5.46 -3.76
C MET A 26 -9.90 -5.76 -2.26
N PHE A 27 -9.82 -4.73 -1.42
CA PHE A 27 -10.12 -4.85 0.01
C PHE A 27 -11.52 -5.48 0.24
N PRO A 28 -11.71 -6.41 1.20
CA PRO A 28 -10.76 -6.86 2.23
C PRO A 28 -9.79 -7.98 1.80
N HIS A 29 -9.93 -8.55 0.61
CA HIS A 29 -9.09 -9.65 0.09
C HIS A 29 -7.92 -9.10 -0.75
N ASP A 30 -7.27 -8.06 -0.24
CA ASP A 30 -6.24 -7.27 -0.92
C ASP A 30 -4.90 -8.00 -1.10
N GLY A 31 -4.77 -9.23 -0.54
CA GLY A 31 -3.63 -10.14 -0.72
C GLY A 31 -3.69 -10.98 -1.99
N ASP A 32 -4.86 -11.12 -2.60
CA ASP A 32 -5.07 -12.00 -3.74
C ASP A 32 -4.57 -11.38 -5.04
N ILE A 33 -4.12 -12.23 -5.95
CA ILE A 33 -3.72 -11.85 -7.31
C ILE A 33 -4.42 -12.75 -8.33
N PRO A 34 -4.86 -12.21 -9.49
CA PRO A 34 -5.54 -13.02 -10.51
C PRO A 34 -4.61 -14.01 -11.18
N ALA A 35 -3.33 -13.66 -11.34
CA ALA A 35 -2.28 -14.50 -11.90
C ALA A 35 -0.92 -13.97 -11.40
N ASP A 36 0.10 -14.82 -11.23
CA ASP A 36 1.44 -14.34 -10.88
C ASP A 36 2.17 -13.79 -12.12
N PRO A 37 2.51 -12.47 -12.15
CA PRO A 37 3.25 -11.89 -13.27
C PRO A 37 4.59 -12.57 -13.56
N ALA A 38 5.20 -13.22 -12.58
CA ALA A 38 6.46 -13.94 -12.74
C ALA A 38 6.35 -15.19 -13.65
N ASP A 39 5.14 -15.72 -13.81
CA ASP A 39 4.91 -16.92 -14.63
C ASP A 39 4.83 -16.62 -16.14
N PHE A 40 4.88 -15.33 -16.53
CA PHE A 40 4.71 -14.88 -17.92
C PHE A 40 6.02 -14.27 -18.43
N PRO A 41 6.86 -15.04 -19.14
CA PRO A 41 8.23 -14.63 -19.47
C PRO A 41 8.33 -13.43 -20.42
N HIS A 42 7.29 -13.18 -21.22
CA HIS A 42 7.25 -12.08 -22.20
C HIS A 42 6.34 -10.92 -21.76
N LEU A 43 5.96 -10.88 -20.47
CA LEU A 43 5.08 -9.86 -19.95
C LEU A 43 5.78 -8.47 -19.94
N ARG A 44 5.20 -7.51 -20.64
CA ARG A 44 5.71 -6.14 -20.80
C ARG A 44 4.94 -5.13 -19.97
N GLY A 45 3.78 -5.50 -19.45
CA GLY A 45 2.96 -4.59 -18.65
C GLY A 45 1.81 -5.27 -17.93
N VAL A 46 1.40 -4.65 -16.82
CA VAL A 46 0.26 -5.04 -16.02
C VAL A 46 -0.62 -3.83 -15.78
N ALA A 47 -1.94 -3.98 -15.92
CA ALA A 47 -2.90 -2.99 -15.49
C ALA A 47 -3.97 -3.63 -14.61
N ASP A 48 -4.44 -2.89 -13.63
CA ASP A 48 -5.45 -3.34 -12.67
C ASP A 48 -6.56 -2.30 -12.58
N ALA A 49 -7.80 -2.69 -12.77
CA ALA A 49 -8.95 -1.80 -12.60
C ALA A 49 -9.26 -1.49 -11.12
N VAL A 50 -8.74 -2.30 -10.20
CA VAL A 50 -8.88 -2.07 -8.75
C VAL A 50 -8.10 -0.81 -8.35
N TYR A 51 -8.77 0.08 -7.60
CA TYR A 51 -8.21 1.35 -7.11
C TYR A 51 -8.12 1.44 -5.58
N HIS A 52 -8.61 0.43 -4.89
CA HIS A 52 -8.48 0.29 -3.43
C HIS A 52 -8.14 -1.17 -3.07
N PRO A 53 -6.89 -1.39 -2.66
CA PRO A 53 -5.82 -0.44 -2.30
C PRO A 53 -5.26 0.35 -3.50
N LEU A 54 -4.49 1.41 -3.24
CA LEU A 54 -3.85 2.24 -4.28
C LEU A 54 -2.90 1.44 -5.19
N ARG A 55 -2.30 0.40 -4.63
CA ARG A 55 -1.44 -0.58 -5.29
C ARG A 55 -1.87 -1.97 -4.82
N THR A 56 -2.53 -2.69 -5.69
CA THR A 56 -2.92 -4.08 -5.41
C THR A 56 -1.69 -4.99 -5.27
N ALA A 57 -1.86 -6.16 -4.68
CA ALA A 57 -0.82 -7.17 -4.61
C ALA A 57 -0.30 -7.52 -6.01
N PHE A 58 -1.19 -7.57 -7.00
CA PHE A 58 -0.89 -7.80 -8.41
C PHE A 58 0.06 -6.74 -9.00
N VAL A 59 -0.26 -5.45 -8.80
CA VAL A 59 0.58 -4.32 -9.21
C VAL A 59 1.93 -4.34 -8.49
N CYS A 60 1.93 -4.61 -7.17
CA CYS A 60 3.18 -4.70 -6.39
C CYS A 60 4.06 -5.86 -6.86
N ARG A 61 3.47 -7.02 -7.15
CA ARG A 61 4.17 -8.21 -7.63
C ARG A 61 4.81 -7.98 -9.00
N ALA A 62 4.06 -7.38 -9.95
CA ALA A 62 4.58 -7.03 -11.26
C ALA A 62 5.81 -6.10 -11.16
N ARG A 63 5.72 -5.05 -10.33
CA ARG A 63 6.83 -4.11 -10.11
C ARG A 63 8.05 -4.77 -9.47
N ALA A 64 7.84 -5.73 -8.57
CA ALA A 64 8.93 -6.51 -7.98
C ALA A 64 9.66 -7.39 -9.01
N CYS A 65 8.96 -7.79 -10.09
CA CYS A 65 9.54 -8.49 -11.24
C CYS A 65 10.14 -7.53 -12.29
N GLY A 66 10.17 -6.21 -12.02
CA GLY A 66 10.67 -5.22 -12.99
C GLY A 66 9.67 -4.89 -14.12
N ILE A 67 8.42 -5.35 -14.01
CA ILE A 67 7.39 -5.17 -15.04
C ILE A 67 6.63 -3.86 -14.74
N PRO A 68 6.48 -2.94 -15.72
CA PRO A 68 5.66 -1.75 -15.58
C PRO A 68 4.22 -2.11 -15.19
N ALA A 69 3.67 -1.43 -14.17
CA ALA A 69 2.34 -1.72 -13.70
C ALA A 69 1.57 -0.48 -13.26
N ALA A 70 0.29 -0.42 -13.59
CA ALA A 70 -0.64 0.66 -13.24
C ALA A 70 -1.85 0.12 -12.47
N GLY A 71 -2.30 0.86 -11.44
CA GLY A 71 -3.56 0.60 -10.72
C GLY A 71 -4.71 1.47 -11.22
N GLY A 72 -5.94 1.15 -10.79
CA GLY A 72 -7.18 1.70 -11.32
C GLY A 72 -7.50 3.15 -10.95
N LEU A 73 -6.74 3.79 -10.04
CA LEU A 73 -7.07 5.16 -9.60
C LEU A 73 -7.05 6.16 -10.75
N TYR A 74 -6.10 6.06 -11.69
CA TYR A 74 -6.04 6.96 -12.83
C TYR A 74 -7.26 6.82 -13.73
N MET A 75 -7.66 5.58 -14.01
CA MET A 75 -8.88 5.28 -14.79
C MET A 75 -10.12 5.87 -14.12
N LEU A 76 -10.23 5.73 -12.77
CA LEU A 76 -11.34 6.29 -12.01
C LEU A 76 -11.42 7.81 -12.13
N VAL A 77 -10.27 8.51 -12.05
CA VAL A 77 -10.21 9.97 -12.18
C VAL A 77 -10.51 10.41 -13.61
N ALA A 78 -9.91 9.76 -14.61
CA ALA A 78 -10.10 10.09 -16.01
C ALA A 78 -11.57 9.97 -16.41
N GLN A 79 -12.23 8.87 -16.10
CA GLN A 79 -13.64 8.68 -16.42
C GLN A 79 -14.54 9.74 -15.75
N ALA A 80 -14.21 10.16 -14.53
CA ALA A 80 -14.95 11.23 -13.85
C ALA A 80 -14.71 12.59 -14.51
N ALA A 81 -13.50 12.88 -14.98
CA ALA A 81 -13.20 14.12 -15.72
C ALA A 81 -13.95 14.19 -17.05
N TYR A 82 -13.98 13.09 -17.80
CA TYR A 82 -14.78 13.02 -19.05
C TYR A 82 -16.28 13.14 -18.81
N ALA A 83 -16.80 12.49 -17.76
CA ALA A 83 -18.21 12.62 -17.39
C ALA A 83 -18.54 14.07 -16.98
N ALA A 84 -17.68 14.72 -16.18
CA ALA A 84 -17.85 16.10 -15.78
C ALA A 84 -17.81 17.06 -16.99
N ALA A 85 -16.96 16.80 -17.99
CA ALA A 85 -16.92 17.57 -19.22
C ALA A 85 -18.28 17.57 -19.93
N LEU A 86 -18.91 16.40 -20.02
CA LEU A 86 -20.23 16.24 -20.65
C LEU A 86 -21.34 16.88 -19.81
N PHE A 87 -21.40 16.64 -18.50
CA PHE A 87 -22.50 17.12 -17.66
C PHE A 87 -22.45 18.62 -17.36
N LEU A 88 -21.24 19.20 -17.35
CA LEU A 88 -21.03 20.60 -17.00
C LEU A 88 -20.75 21.50 -18.22
N ASP A 89 -20.76 20.94 -19.43
CA ASP A 89 -20.35 21.61 -20.67
C ASP A 89 -18.95 22.26 -20.54
N ARG A 90 -18.01 21.51 -19.97
CA ARG A 90 -16.63 21.94 -19.68
C ARG A 90 -15.63 21.03 -20.39
N PRO A 91 -15.36 21.27 -21.69
CA PRO A 91 -14.48 20.43 -22.49
C PRO A 91 -13.01 20.42 -22.00
N ASP A 92 -12.63 21.38 -21.15
CA ASP A 92 -11.31 21.47 -20.51
C ASP A 92 -11.08 20.49 -19.34
N MET A 93 -12.15 19.86 -18.83
CA MET A 93 -12.02 18.99 -17.65
C MET A 93 -11.08 17.78 -17.84
N PRO A 94 -11.03 17.11 -19.00
CA PRO A 94 -10.09 16.02 -19.24
C PRO A 94 -8.61 16.44 -19.13
N ASP A 95 -8.27 17.67 -19.49
CA ASP A 95 -6.90 18.21 -19.43
C ASP A 95 -6.38 18.32 -17.98
N ARG A 96 -7.31 18.33 -17.01
CA ARG A 96 -6.99 18.39 -15.57
C ARG A 96 -6.86 17.02 -14.91
N THR A 97 -6.97 15.93 -15.67
CA THR A 97 -6.94 14.55 -15.11
C THR A 97 -5.67 14.30 -14.31
N ASP A 98 -4.51 14.68 -14.81
CA ASP A 98 -3.23 14.45 -14.15
C ASP A 98 -3.11 15.22 -12.83
N ASP A 99 -3.54 16.48 -12.78
CA ASP A 99 -3.53 17.31 -11.57
C ASP A 99 -4.46 16.73 -10.51
N VAL A 100 -5.67 16.34 -10.90
CA VAL A 100 -6.66 15.74 -9.99
C VAL A 100 -6.17 14.39 -9.49
N TYR A 101 -5.60 13.55 -10.36
CA TYR A 101 -5.01 12.28 -9.98
C TYR A 101 -3.88 12.46 -8.96
N ALA A 102 -2.96 13.40 -9.21
CA ALA A 102 -1.86 13.70 -8.30
C ALA A 102 -2.38 14.14 -6.92
N ALA A 103 -3.35 15.06 -6.88
CA ALA A 103 -3.94 15.58 -5.66
C ALA A 103 -4.67 14.48 -4.86
N ILE A 104 -5.46 13.63 -5.53
CA ILE A 104 -6.15 12.51 -4.87
C ILE A 104 -5.15 11.49 -4.34
N ARG A 105 -4.14 11.15 -5.13
CA ARG A 105 -3.09 10.22 -4.73
C ARG A 105 -2.34 10.74 -3.50
N GLU A 106 -1.94 12.01 -3.50
CA GLU A 106 -1.26 12.64 -2.36
C GLU A 106 -2.13 12.59 -1.09
N ARG A 107 -3.42 12.89 -1.20
CA ARG A 107 -4.34 12.83 -0.05
C ARG A 107 -4.49 11.41 0.48
N LYS A 108 -4.61 10.42 -0.40
CA LYS A 108 -4.87 9.01 -0.04
C LYS A 108 -3.62 8.24 0.35
N GLU A 109 -2.44 8.60 -0.15
CA GLU A 109 -1.22 7.85 0.15
C GLU A 109 -0.82 8.04 1.62
N ASN A 110 -0.58 6.93 2.33
CA ASN A 110 -0.01 6.95 3.67
C ASN A 110 1.48 7.29 3.60
N ILE A 111 1.99 7.96 4.62
CA ILE A 111 3.42 8.13 4.85
C ILE A 111 3.80 7.20 6.00
N VAL A 112 4.56 6.15 5.70
CA VAL A 112 4.95 5.13 6.67
C VAL A 112 6.40 5.33 7.06
N LEU A 113 6.63 5.68 8.33
CA LEU A 113 7.96 5.90 8.88
C LEU A 113 8.50 4.60 9.46
N ILE A 114 9.59 4.11 8.89
CA ILE A 114 10.30 2.91 9.32
C ILE A 114 11.72 3.26 9.76
N GLY A 115 12.36 2.43 10.59
CA GLY A 115 13.72 2.65 11.08
C GLY A 115 13.92 2.09 12.49
N MET A 116 15.14 2.18 12.99
CA MET A 116 15.54 1.67 14.31
C MET A 116 14.69 2.24 15.45
N PRO A 117 14.53 1.52 16.58
CA PRO A 117 14.01 2.10 17.81
C PRO A 117 14.79 3.38 18.17
N GLY A 118 14.11 4.42 18.67
CA GLY A 118 14.78 5.68 19.02
C GLY A 118 15.19 6.58 17.86
N SER A 119 14.95 6.18 16.58
CA SER A 119 15.31 7.02 15.40
C SER A 119 14.46 8.29 15.23
N GLY A 120 13.41 8.50 16.06
CA GLY A 120 12.57 9.69 16.03
C GLY A 120 11.32 9.61 15.15
N LYS A 121 10.90 8.39 14.74
CA LYS A 121 9.71 8.17 13.91
C LYS A 121 8.46 8.86 14.44
N SER A 122 8.13 8.64 15.71
CA SER A 122 6.92 9.22 16.33
C SER A 122 7.01 10.74 16.44
N THR A 123 8.19 11.29 16.71
CA THR A 123 8.42 12.75 16.76
C THR A 123 8.24 13.37 15.38
N LEU A 124 8.92 12.81 14.37
CA LEU A 124 8.79 13.28 12.99
C LEU A 124 7.37 13.10 12.47
N GLY A 125 6.73 11.97 12.81
CA GLY A 125 5.36 11.68 12.41
C GLY A 125 4.36 12.72 12.89
N ARG A 126 4.44 13.13 14.17
CA ARG A 126 3.60 14.20 14.72
C ARG A 126 3.86 15.55 14.06
N LEU A 127 5.13 15.90 13.78
CA LEU A 127 5.49 17.13 13.07
C LEU A 127 4.93 17.14 11.64
N LEU A 128 5.04 16.03 10.93
CA LEU A 128 4.46 15.89 9.58
C LEU A 128 2.94 15.99 9.62
N ALA A 129 2.29 15.37 10.61
CA ALA A 129 0.84 15.44 10.79
C ALA A 129 0.38 16.89 10.98
N ALA A 130 1.05 17.64 11.84
CA ALA A 130 0.76 19.06 12.08
C ALA A 130 0.95 19.93 10.81
N ARG A 131 1.92 19.58 9.93
CA ARG A 131 2.19 20.35 8.70
C ARG A 131 1.28 19.97 7.54
N THR A 132 0.86 18.72 7.45
CA THR A 132 0.10 18.20 6.30
C THR A 132 -1.40 18.11 6.55
N GLY A 133 -1.84 18.21 7.80
CA GLY A 133 -3.21 17.98 8.21
C GLY A 133 -3.62 16.49 8.16
N LYS A 134 -2.70 15.58 7.88
CA LYS A 134 -2.98 14.13 7.88
C LYS A 134 -3.06 13.62 9.32
N PRO A 135 -3.96 12.67 9.62
CA PRO A 135 -3.97 11.99 10.92
C PRO A 135 -2.64 11.26 11.17
N PHE A 136 -2.27 11.13 12.44
CA PHE A 136 -1.08 10.41 12.89
C PHE A 136 -1.48 9.15 13.66
N ALA A 137 -0.81 8.05 13.37
CA ALA A 137 -0.93 6.79 14.10
C ALA A 137 0.46 6.25 14.46
N ASP A 138 0.59 5.76 15.70
CA ASP A 138 1.77 5.07 16.19
C ASP A 138 1.40 3.61 16.45
N SER A 139 2.06 2.67 15.75
CA SER A 139 1.70 1.25 15.83
C SER A 139 1.96 0.66 17.21
N ASP A 140 3.01 1.12 17.92
CA ASP A 140 3.32 0.62 19.27
C ASP A 140 2.28 1.10 20.28
N ALA A 141 1.80 2.35 20.13
CA ALA A 141 0.73 2.89 20.97
C ALA A 141 -0.61 2.17 20.74
N LEU A 142 -0.95 1.87 19.50
CA LEU A 142 -2.16 1.13 19.16
C LEU A 142 -2.09 -0.32 19.64
N LEU A 143 -0.93 -0.97 19.52
CA LEU A 143 -0.70 -2.29 20.05
C LEU A 143 -0.89 -2.29 21.58
N ALA A 144 -0.26 -1.33 22.28
CA ALA A 144 -0.41 -1.20 23.74
C ALA A 144 -1.88 -1.02 24.15
N GLN A 145 -2.63 -0.21 23.43
CA GLN A 145 -4.07 -0.01 23.67
C GLN A 145 -4.86 -1.32 23.44
N ARG A 146 -4.53 -2.06 22.40
CA ARG A 146 -5.22 -3.32 22.03
C ARG A 146 -5.01 -4.41 23.07
N VAL A 147 -3.77 -4.58 23.56
CA VAL A 147 -3.41 -5.66 24.48
C VAL A 147 -3.48 -5.25 25.96
N GLY A 148 -3.74 -3.98 26.25
CA GLY A 148 -3.90 -3.46 27.62
C GLY A 148 -2.57 -3.35 28.41
N MET A 149 -1.41 -3.47 27.75
CA MET A 149 -0.08 -3.39 28.37
C MET A 149 0.96 -2.87 27.37
N THR A 150 2.15 -2.52 27.86
CA THR A 150 3.23 -2.07 26.96
C THR A 150 3.72 -3.20 26.05
N PRO A 151 4.22 -2.86 24.82
CA PRO A 151 4.80 -3.85 23.91
C PRO A 151 5.85 -4.76 24.55
N ALA A 152 6.74 -4.18 25.38
CA ALA A 152 7.77 -4.93 26.09
C ALA A 152 7.19 -5.90 27.13
N ALA A 153 6.19 -5.47 27.91
CA ALA A 153 5.50 -6.31 28.89
C ALA A 153 4.77 -7.47 28.21
N TYR A 154 4.10 -7.20 27.08
CA TYR A 154 3.40 -8.21 26.29
C TYR A 154 4.37 -9.27 25.74
N MET A 155 5.50 -8.83 25.18
CA MET A 155 6.55 -9.72 24.68
C MET A 155 7.11 -10.61 25.81
N THR A 156 7.34 -10.05 27.00
CA THR A 156 7.83 -10.82 28.16
C THR A 156 6.81 -11.85 28.64
N ALA A 157 5.52 -11.50 28.65
CA ALA A 157 4.46 -12.35 29.15
C ALA A 157 4.03 -13.46 28.17
N HIS A 158 4.02 -13.17 26.87
CA HIS A 158 3.45 -14.05 25.83
C HIS A 158 4.47 -14.56 24.80
N GLY A 159 5.72 -14.07 24.86
CA GLY A 159 6.78 -14.44 23.93
C GLY A 159 6.78 -13.59 22.64
N GLU A 160 7.92 -13.68 21.93
CA GLU A 160 8.16 -12.86 20.74
C GLU A 160 7.18 -13.17 19.61
N GLU A 161 6.86 -14.43 19.37
CA GLU A 161 5.98 -14.81 18.25
C GLU A 161 4.56 -14.27 18.44
N ALA A 162 3.98 -14.37 19.63
CA ALA A 162 2.67 -13.79 19.94
C ALA A 162 2.68 -12.26 19.78
N PHE A 163 3.76 -11.60 20.23
CA PHE A 163 3.96 -10.18 20.02
C PHE A 163 3.98 -9.80 18.53
N ARG A 164 4.73 -10.54 17.70
CA ARG A 164 4.81 -10.27 16.25
C ARG A 164 3.50 -10.49 15.52
N GLN A 165 2.67 -11.41 15.99
CA GLN A 165 1.34 -11.63 15.44
C GLN A 165 0.43 -10.42 15.69
N GLU A 166 0.41 -9.89 16.92
CA GLU A 166 -0.36 -8.69 17.27
C GLU A 166 0.18 -7.43 16.55
N GLU A 167 1.52 -7.27 16.49
CA GLU A 167 2.15 -6.19 15.73
C GLU A 167 1.71 -6.23 14.25
N SER A 168 1.74 -7.40 13.62
CA SER A 168 1.32 -7.57 12.22
C SER A 168 -0.19 -7.31 12.05
N ALA A 169 -1.03 -7.67 13.03
CA ALA A 169 -2.45 -7.39 12.98
C ALA A 169 -2.73 -5.88 13.01
N VAL A 170 -2.09 -5.14 13.93
CA VAL A 170 -2.18 -3.67 14.01
C VAL A 170 -1.69 -3.00 12.72
N LEU A 171 -0.56 -3.47 12.18
CA LEU A 171 -0.01 -2.90 10.94
C LEU A 171 -0.92 -3.16 9.73
N ARG A 172 -1.57 -4.31 9.63
CA ARG A 172 -2.56 -4.60 8.58
C ARG A 172 -3.79 -3.69 8.67
N GLU A 173 -4.30 -3.43 9.86
CA GLU A 173 -5.40 -2.49 10.07
C GLU A 173 -5.02 -1.07 9.65
N LEU A 174 -3.83 -0.60 10.04
CA LEU A 174 -3.32 0.71 9.62
C LEU A 174 -3.09 0.78 8.11
N ALA A 175 -2.59 -0.29 7.51
CA ALA A 175 -2.33 -0.37 6.07
C ALA A 175 -3.59 -0.38 5.22
N ALA A 176 -4.72 -0.88 5.75
CA ALA A 176 -6.02 -0.85 5.08
C ALA A 176 -6.57 0.58 4.95
N GLY A 177 -6.21 1.48 5.88
CA GLY A 177 -6.55 2.90 5.84
C GLY A 177 -5.74 3.68 4.79
N THR A 178 -6.18 4.91 4.52
CA THR A 178 -5.52 5.82 3.56
C THR A 178 -5.35 7.22 4.16
N GLY A 179 -4.32 7.95 3.70
CA GLY A 179 -4.13 9.35 4.04
C GLY A 179 -3.56 9.60 5.45
N CYS A 180 -2.95 8.59 6.06
CA CYS A 180 -2.41 8.65 7.43
C CYS A 180 -0.88 8.72 7.42
N ILE A 181 -0.31 9.32 8.46
CA ILE A 181 1.11 9.21 8.80
C ILE A 181 1.24 8.12 9.85
N ILE A 182 1.99 7.07 9.53
CA ILE A 182 2.13 5.87 10.36
C ILE A 182 3.58 5.79 10.84
N ALA A 183 3.81 5.83 12.16
CA ALA A 183 5.08 5.46 12.76
C ALA A 183 5.01 3.99 13.16
N THR A 184 5.96 3.18 12.67
CA THR A 184 6.01 1.75 12.98
C THR A 184 6.92 1.45 14.16
N GLY A 185 6.68 0.33 14.84
CA GLY A 185 7.64 -0.28 15.73
C GLY A 185 8.97 -0.60 15.01
N GLY A 186 10.07 -0.64 15.74
CA GLY A 186 11.40 -0.89 15.15
C GLY A 186 11.52 -2.26 14.47
N GLY A 187 10.78 -3.25 14.96
CA GLY A 187 10.77 -4.61 14.41
C GLY A 187 9.74 -4.87 13.29
N ALA A 188 8.91 -3.89 12.96
CA ALA A 188 7.86 -4.05 11.95
C ALA A 188 8.39 -4.56 10.60
N VAL A 189 9.61 -4.17 10.22
CA VAL A 189 10.26 -4.53 8.96
C VAL A 189 10.85 -5.94 8.94
N THR A 190 10.90 -6.65 10.05
CA THR A 190 11.46 -8.02 10.13
C THR A 190 10.56 -9.04 9.44
N ARG A 191 9.27 -8.73 9.30
CA ARG A 191 8.30 -9.55 8.57
C ARG A 191 7.98 -8.91 7.22
N ASN A 192 8.29 -9.63 6.14
CA ASN A 192 8.05 -9.14 4.78
C ASN A 192 6.56 -8.87 4.51
N GLU A 193 5.66 -9.63 5.13
CA GLU A 193 4.21 -9.43 5.03
C GLU A 193 3.76 -8.03 5.49
N ASN A 194 4.38 -7.49 6.56
CA ASN A 194 4.10 -6.15 7.04
C ASN A 194 4.50 -5.09 6.02
N ILE A 195 5.70 -5.25 5.43
CA ILE A 195 6.19 -4.35 4.40
C ILE A 195 5.30 -4.39 3.17
N GLN A 196 4.86 -5.56 2.75
CA GLN A 196 3.94 -5.71 1.62
C GLN A 196 2.60 -5.04 1.90
N ALA A 197 2.00 -5.27 3.06
CA ALA A 197 0.74 -4.63 3.45
C ALA A 197 0.86 -3.09 3.46
N LEU A 198 1.89 -2.56 4.13
CA LEU A 198 2.12 -1.12 4.24
C LEU A 198 2.36 -0.43 2.89
N ARG A 199 3.00 -1.13 1.93
CA ARG A 199 3.26 -0.61 0.57
C ARG A 199 2.00 -0.45 -0.28
N ARG A 200 0.93 -1.16 0.00
CA ARG A 200 -0.29 -1.11 -0.81
C ARG A 200 -0.92 0.28 -0.84
N ASN A 201 -1.02 0.93 0.30
CA ASN A 201 -1.55 2.28 0.42
C ASN A 201 -0.52 3.32 0.85
N GLY A 202 0.72 2.92 1.17
CA GLY A 202 1.72 3.79 1.77
C GLY A 202 3.03 3.89 1.01
N ARG A 203 3.70 5.02 1.20
CA ARG A 203 5.10 5.24 0.85
C ARG A 203 5.93 5.00 2.10
N LEU A 204 6.86 4.03 2.05
CA LEU A 204 7.79 3.76 3.14
C LEU A 204 8.93 4.79 3.09
N VAL A 205 9.18 5.41 4.23
CA VAL A 205 10.28 6.37 4.44
C VAL A 205 11.16 5.82 5.56
N TYR A 206 12.37 5.45 5.20
CA TYR A 206 13.36 4.98 6.17
C TYR A 206 14.05 6.15 6.85
N LEU A 207 13.97 6.18 8.19
CA LEU A 207 14.73 7.13 9.00
C LEU A 207 16.05 6.49 9.37
N ASP A 208 17.10 6.93 8.67
CA ASP A 208 18.48 6.60 9.00
C ASP A 208 18.99 7.59 10.05
N ARG A 209 19.45 7.05 11.19
CA ARG A 209 20.06 7.83 12.24
C ARG A 209 21.30 7.12 12.73
N PRO A 210 22.45 7.81 12.84
CA PRO A 210 23.66 7.22 13.39
C PRO A 210 23.43 6.67 14.80
N LEU A 211 24.01 5.51 15.12
CA LEU A 211 23.88 4.86 16.42
C LEU A 211 24.27 5.78 17.58
N SER A 212 25.24 6.69 17.39
CA SER A 212 25.63 7.71 18.36
C SER A 212 24.52 8.73 18.69
N GLY A 213 23.48 8.80 17.88
CA GLY A 213 22.33 9.70 18.09
C GLY A 213 21.09 8.98 18.62
N ILE A 214 21.16 7.66 18.87
CA ILE A 214 20.06 6.85 19.41
C ILE A 214 20.36 6.66 20.91
N GLN A 215 19.58 7.31 21.77
CA GLN A 215 19.60 7.11 23.23
C GLN A 215 18.44 6.22 23.65
#